data_df8e8a4cda1f83da6f068f04f162a84f
#
_entry.id   df8e8a4cda1f83da6f068f04f162a84f
#
_cell.length_a   1.000
_cell.length_b   1.000
_cell.length_c   1.000
_cell.angle_alpha   90.00
_cell.angle_beta   90.00
_cell.angle_gamma   90.00
#
_symmetry.space_group_name_H-M   'P 1'
#
loop_
_entity.id
_entity.type
_entity.pdbx_description
1 polymer ?
#
loop_
_entity_poly.entity_id
_entity_poly.type
_entity_poly.pdbx_seq_one_letter_code
_entity_poly.pdbx_strand_id
1 'polypeptide(L)'
;MPEPIRSDNLSSPSGPSASDEEDSPADYIVDINCNVPAWQKWASPLEAWVQASMQALRMPPGEISLYLTDDADCAVYNERFRGRTGPTNVLSFPVPRPDGDALHGPRLWGDILLSYETITREAAEQGKDFEAHLVHLLVHGLLHLQGFDHENDAEAAIMESHEISALAQLGFANPYRLDEEHA
;
A
#
# COMPACT_ATOMS: atom_id res chain seq x y z
N MET A 1 -9.35 73.38 37.29
CA MET A 1 -8.28 72.66 36.67
C MET A 1 -8.36 71.19 37.08
N PRO A 2 -8.84 70.32 36.27
CA PRO A 2 -8.51 68.91 36.41
C PRO A 2 -7.63 68.44 35.22
N GLU A 3 -6.65 67.64 35.53
CA GLU A 3 -5.64 67.05 34.64
C GLU A 3 -6.20 66.08 33.64
N PRO A 4 -5.49 65.83 32.48
CA PRO A 4 -5.91 64.89 31.47
C PRO A 4 -5.48 63.47 31.81
N ILE A 5 -6.40 62.56 31.58
CA ILE A 5 -6.26 61.10 31.74
C ILE A 5 -5.31 60.60 30.67
N ARG A 6 -4.32 59.79 31.10
CA ARG A 6 -3.39 59.06 30.25
C ARG A 6 -4.06 57.93 29.51
N SER A 7 -3.83 57.89 28.23
CA SER A 7 -4.20 56.79 27.36
C SER A 7 -3.33 55.56 27.69
N ASP A 8 -3.91 54.52 28.25
CA ASP A 8 -3.24 53.26 28.40
C ASP A 8 -3.28 52.47 27.08
N ASN A 9 -2.08 52.13 26.64
CA ASN A 9 -1.76 51.39 25.46
C ASN A 9 -2.17 49.92 25.69
N LEU A 10 -3.29 49.49 25.14
CA LEU A 10 -3.70 48.08 25.11
C LEU A 10 -2.97 47.38 24.00
N SER A 11 -1.86 46.74 24.36
CA SER A 11 -1.24 45.70 23.54
C SER A 11 -2.18 44.56 23.33
N SER A 12 -2.54 44.29 22.07
CA SER A 12 -3.28 43.12 21.66
C SER A 12 -2.43 41.87 21.93
N PRO A 13 -2.97 40.81 22.51
CA PRO A 13 -2.28 39.53 22.57
C PRO A 13 -2.21 38.95 21.17
N SER A 14 -1.02 38.67 20.72
CA SER A 14 -0.74 37.84 19.55
C SER A 14 -1.42 36.49 19.73
N GLY A 15 -2.34 36.17 18.85
CA GLY A 15 -2.96 34.86 18.79
C GLY A 15 -1.90 33.77 18.54
N PRO A 16 -2.16 32.54 18.95
CA PRO A 16 -1.22 31.45 18.71
C PRO A 16 -1.03 31.28 17.23
N SER A 17 0.23 31.28 16.83
CA SER A 17 0.73 30.92 15.53
C SER A 17 0.20 29.53 15.18
N ALA A 18 -0.54 29.44 14.08
CA ALA A 18 -0.84 28.16 13.44
C ALA A 18 0.47 27.61 12.85
N SER A 19 1.15 26.84 13.64
CA SER A 19 2.27 25.99 13.18
C SER A 19 2.32 24.80 14.11
N ASP A 20 2.55 23.64 13.52
CA ASP A 20 2.71 22.34 14.14
C ASP A 20 1.38 21.54 14.24
N GLU A 21 0.71 21.37 13.09
CA GLU A 21 0.14 20.05 12.82
C GLU A 21 1.37 19.14 12.63
N GLU A 22 1.86 18.58 13.73
CA GLU A 22 2.72 17.42 13.69
C GLU A 22 2.01 16.41 12.80
N ASP A 23 2.65 16.09 11.69
CA ASP A 23 2.28 15.02 10.78
C ASP A 23 2.39 13.72 11.60
N SER A 24 1.34 13.44 12.38
CA SER A 24 1.18 12.15 13.04
C SER A 24 1.26 11.11 11.95
N PRO A 25 2.16 10.12 12.07
CA PRO A 25 2.26 9.08 11.06
C PRO A 25 0.85 8.53 10.82
N ALA A 26 0.39 8.59 9.59
CA ALA A 26 -0.91 8.08 9.23
C ALA A 26 -1.05 6.67 9.81
N ASP A 27 -2.09 6.42 10.60
CA ASP A 27 -2.30 5.14 11.26
C ASP A 27 -2.68 4.08 10.23
N TYR A 28 -1.66 3.48 9.61
CA TYR A 28 -1.81 2.31 8.78
C TYR A 28 -1.71 1.06 9.65
N ILE A 29 -2.83 0.37 9.76
CA ILE A 29 -2.92 -0.88 10.51
C ILE A 29 -2.71 -2.04 9.54
N VAL A 30 -1.71 -2.86 9.79
CA VAL A 30 -1.37 -4.02 8.96
C VAL A 30 -1.52 -5.28 9.79
N ASP A 31 -2.50 -6.10 9.45
CA ASP A 31 -2.68 -7.43 10.04
C ASP A 31 -2.02 -8.47 9.14
N ILE A 32 -1.06 -9.23 9.69
CA ILE A 32 -0.32 -10.25 8.94
C ILE A 32 -0.66 -11.63 9.46
N ASN A 33 -1.30 -12.42 8.63
CA ASN A 33 -1.61 -13.81 8.84
C ASN A 33 -0.62 -14.68 8.08
N CYS A 34 0.21 -15.44 8.81
CA CYS A 34 1.25 -16.28 8.25
C CYS A 34 1.14 -17.70 8.80
N ASN A 35 0.84 -18.67 7.94
CA ASN A 35 0.75 -20.10 8.29
C ASN A 35 1.85 -20.95 7.63
N VAL A 36 2.70 -20.35 6.79
CA VAL A 36 3.76 -21.03 6.05
C VAL A 36 5.12 -20.58 6.59
N PRO A 37 5.98 -21.51 7.08
CA PRO A 37 7.24 -21.17 7.70
C PRO A 37 8.20 -20.36 6.81
N ALA A 38 8.15 -20.54 5.49
CA ALA A 38 8.99 -19.81 4.54
C ALA A 38 8.79 -18.28 4.60
N TRP A 39 7.61 -17.82 5.00
CA TRP A 39 7.29 -16.41 5.15
C TRP A 39 7.80 -15.77 6.44
N GLN A 40 8.20 -16.55 7.46
CA GLN A 40 8.52 -16.01 8.79
C GLN A 40 9.55 -14.88 8.77
N LYS A 41 10.59 -15.00 7.95
CA LYS A 41 11.62 -13.97 7.80
C LYS A 41 11.12 -12.69 7.12
N TRP A 42 9.99 -12.76 6.43
CA TRP A 42 9.42 -11.67 5.64
C TRP A 42 8.31 -10.90 6.38
N ALA A 43 7.73 -11.46 7.44
CA ALA A 43 6.58 -10.85 8.12
C ALA A 43 6.88 -9.42 8.60
N SER A 44 7.97 -9.21 9.32
CA SER A 44 8.35 -7.87 9.79
C SER A 44 8.77 -6.90 8.65
N PRO A 45 9.62 -7.31 7.68
CA PRO A 45 9.87 -6.47 6.51
C PRO A 45 8.61 -6.11 5.71
N LEU A 46 7.67 -7.04 5.56
CA LEU A 46 6.41 -6.79 4.83
C LEU A 46 5.53 -5.75 5.51
N GLU A 47 5.41 -5.76 6.84
CA GLU A 47 4.67 -4.72 7.55
C GLU A 47 5.21 -3.33 7.20
N ALA A 48 6.53 -3.16 7.26
CA ALA A 48 7.18 -1.89 6.90
C ALA A 48 6.97 -1.54 5.40
N TRP A 49 7.06 -2.53 4.52
CA TRP A 49 6.83 -2.32 3.08
C TRP A 49 5.38 -1.95 2.77
N VAL A 50 4.39 -2.55 3.45
CA VAL A 50 2.97 -2.17 3.29
C VAL A 50 2.77 -0.72 3.67
N GLN A 51 3.22 -0.32 4.86
CA GLN A 51 3.05 1.06 5.35
C GLN A 51 3.73 2.07 4.40
N ALA A 52 4.97 1.80 4.00
CA ALA A 52 5.70 2.66 3.07
C ALA A 52 5.03 2.72 1.69
N SER A 53 4.50 1.60 1.19
CA SER A 53 3.78 1.54 -0.09
C SER A 53 2.46 2.31 -0.03
N MET A 54 1.70 2.19 1.05
CA MET A 54 0.47 2.96 1.25
C MET A 54 0.74 4.46 1.26
N GLN A 55 1.83 4.90 1.89
CA GLN A 55 2.28 6.29 1.87
C GLN A 55 2.67 6.74 0.45
N ALA A 56 3.49 5.96 -0.24
CA ALA A 56 3.94 6.26 -1.61
C ALA A 56 2.75 6.37 -2.60
N LEU A 57 1.73 5.55 -2.41
CA LEU A 57 0.48 5.56 -3.17
C LEU A 57 -0.52 6.62 -2.67
N ARG A 58 -0.18 7.38 -1.63
CA ARG A 58 -1.04 8.40 -1.00
C ARG A 58 -2.41 7.84 -0.58
N MET A 59 -2.41 6.60 -0.11
CA MET A 59 -3.62 5.99 0.43
C MET A 59 -4.00 6.69 1.73
N PRO A 60 -5.28 7.03 1.94
CA PRO A 60 -5.74 7.44 3.27
C PRO A 60 -5.43 6.39 4.34
N PRO A 61 -5.26 6.79 5.61
CA PRO A 61 -5.10 5.88 6.72
C PRO A 61 -6.17 4.80 6.75
N GLY A 62 -5.80 3.61 7.20
CA GLY A 62 -6.74 2.50 7.25
C GLY A 62 -6.08 1.16 7.55
N GLU A 63 -6.87 0.12 7.49
CA GLU A 63 -6.51 -1.24 7.83
C GLU A 63 -6.45 -2.12 6.59
N ILE A 64 -5.44 -2.98 6.53
CA ILE A 64 -5.25 -3.98 5.48
C ILE A 64 -4.81 -5.29 6.12
N SER A 65 -5.27 -6.43 5.58
CA SER A 65 -4.81 -7.75 5.97
C SER A 65 -3.97 -8.39 4.87
N LEU A 66 -2.83 -8.97 5.27
CA LEU A 66 -2.01 -9.81 4.41
C LEU A 66 -2.16 -11.26 4.83
N TYR A 67 -2.36 -12.13 3.85
CA TYR A 67 -2.34 -13.59 3.99
C TYR A 67 -1.12 -14.14 3.26
N LEU A 68 -0.14 -14.56 4.04
CA LEU A 68 1.12 -15.12 3.55
C LEU A 68 1.00 -16.64 3.49
N THR A 69 0.77 -17.15 2.29
CA THR A 69 0.34 -18.52 2.05
C THR A 69 1.24 -19.26 1.05
N ASP A 70 0.85 -20.48 0.69
CA ASP A 70 1.48 -21.35 -0.31
C ASP A 70 0.62 -21.48 -1.58
N ASP A 71 1.17 -22.18 -2.58
CA ASP A 71 0.48 -22.43 -3.84
C ASP A 71 -0.81 -23.24 -3.65
N ALA A 72 -0.86 -24.14 -2.69
CA ALA A 72 -2.02 -25.00 -2.46
C ALA A 72 -3.22 -24.19 -1.98
N ASP A 73 -3.03 -23.39 -0.93
CA ASP A 73 -4.09 -22.52 -0.41
C ASP A 73 -4.45 -21.43 -1.43
N CYS A 74 -3.44 -20.84 -2.10
CA CYS A 74 -3.68 -19.84 -3.13
C CYS A 74 -4.55 -20.38 -4.28
N ALA A 75 -4.33 -21.61 -4.72
CA ALA A 75 -5.13 -22.24 -5.76
C ALA A 75 -6.62 -22.37 -5.36
N VAL A 76 -6.90 -22.70 -4.10
CA VAL A 76 -8.27 -22.77 -3.57
C VAL A 76 -8.96 -21.40 -3.64
N TYR A 77 -8.28 -20.35 -3.21
CA TYR A 77 -8.84 -18.99 -3.28
C TYR A 77 -9.01 -18.51 -4.72
N ASN A 78 -8.04 -18.80 -5.59
CA ASN A 78 -8.10 -18.41 -7.00
C ASN A 78 -9.29 -19.08 -7.73
N GLU A 79 -9.50 -20.37 -7.49
CA GLU A 79 -10.64 -21.08 -8.05
C GLU A 79 -11.97 -20.55 -7.51
N ARG A 80 -12.06 -20.41 -6.18
CA ARG A 80 -13.29 -19.97 -5.51
C ARG A 80 -13.73 -18.56 -5.86
N PHE A 81 -12.80 -17.61 -5.93
CA PHE A 81 -13.11 -16.19 -6.06
C PHE A 81 -12.84 -15.62 -7.45
N ARG A 82 -12.02 -16.27 -8.27
CA ARG A 82 -11.68 -15.82 -9.64
C ARG A 82 -12.12 -16.83 -10.70
N GLY A 83 -12.57 -18.01 -10.33
CA GLY A 83 -12.94 -19.09 -11.26
C GLY A 83 -11.77 -19.59 -12.11
N ARG A 84 -10.52 -19.41 -11.63
CA ARG A 84 -9.30 -19.82 -12.32
C ARG A 84 -8.64 -20.98 -11.61
N THR A 85 -8.27 -22.01 -12.35
CA THR A 85 -7.58 -23.19 -11.81
C THR A 85 -6.10 -22.90 -11.57
N GLY A 86 -5.57 -23.38 -10.45
CA GLY A 86 -4.15 -23.27 -10.09
C GLY A 86 -3.81 -22.04 -9.29
N PRO A 87 -2.57 -21.98 -8.75
CA PRO A 87 -2.11 -20.86 -7.95
C PRO A 87 -1.83 -19.63 -8.80
N THR A 88 -1.80 -18.48 -8.15
CA THR A 88 -1.31 -17.23 -8.70
C THR A 88 -0.37 -16.56 -7.69
N ASN A 89 0.32 -15.50 -8.07
CA ASN A 89 1.27 -14.79 -7.21
C ASN A 89 0.58 -13.94 -6.13
N VAL A 90 -0.40 -13.14 -6.52
CA VAL A 90 -1.14 -12.23 -5.63
C VAL A 90 -2.63 -12.25 -5.97
N LEU A 91 -3.45 -12.22 -4.93
CA LEU A 91 -4.90 -11.98 -5.01
C LEU A 91 -5.27 -10.81 -4.12
N SER A 92 -6.07 -9.89 -4.64
CA SER A 92 -6.56 -8.73 -3.90
C SER A 92 -8.07 -8.78 -3.79
N PHE A 93 -8.58 -8.55 -2.58
CA PHE A 93 -9.99 -8.56 -2.24
C PHE A 93 -10.38 -7.22 -1.63
N PRO A 94 -10.73 -6.21 -2.44
CA PRO A 94 -11.14 -4.91 -1.94
C PRO A 94 -12.43 -4.99 -1.14
N VAL A 95 -12.49 -4.25 -0.02
CA VAL A 95 -13.74 -4.03 0.70
C VAL A 95 -14.44 -2.84 0.08
N PRO A 96 -15.67 -3.02 -0.44
CA PRO A 96 -16.44 -1.91 -0.99
C PRO A 96 -16.68 -0.83 0.08
N ARG A 97 -16.49 0.44 -0.29
CA ARG A 97 -16.86 1.54 0.59
C ARG A 97 -18.36 1.76 0.48
N PRO A 98 -19.11 1.69 1.60
CA PRO A 98 -20.51 2.09 1.59
C PRO A 98 -20.63 3.58 1.22
N ASP A 99 -21.60 3.92 0.41
CA ASP A 99 -21.90 5.31 0.09
C ASP A 99 -22.27 6.07 1.36
N GLY A 100 -21.50 7.12 1.66
CA GLY A 100 -21.73 8.01 2.80
C GLY A 100 -20.66 7.91 3.89
N ASP A 101 -20.34 9.06 4.48
CA ASP A 101 -19.35 9.24 5.56
C ASP A 101 -19.75 8.64 6.93
N ALA A 102 -20.63 7.63 6.95
CA ALA A 102 -21.29 7.13 8.14
C ALA A 102 -20.48 6.11 8.96
N LEU A 103 -19.28 5.73 8.53
CA LEU A 103 -18.46 4.79 9.30
C LEU A 103 -17.44 5.56 10.15
N HIS A 104 -17.74 5.67 11.43
CA HIS A 104 -16.79 6.08 12.45
C HIS A 104 -15.78 4.94 12.65
N GLY A 105 -14.56 5.11 12.17
CA GLY A 105 -13.47 4.14 12.35
C GLY A 105 -12.46 4.16 11.20
N PRO A 106 -11.35 3.42 11.33
CA PRO A 106 -10.36 3.31 10.27
C PRO A 106 -10.99 2.67 9.02
N ARG A 107 -10.54 3.12 7.84
CA ARG A 107 -10.99 2.54 6.58
C ARG A 107 -10.48 1.09 6.45
N LEU A 108 -11.37 0.15 6.17
CA LEU A 108 -10.99 -1.19 5.77
C LEU A 108 -10.72 -1.19 4.26
N TRP A 109 -9.47 -1.42 3.87
CA TRP A 109 -9.08 -1.47 2.46
C TRP A 109 -9.38 -2.81 1.82
N GLY A 110 -9.09 -3.89 2.55
CA GLY A 110 -9.31 -5.25 2.11
C GLY A 110 -8.15 -6.18 2.43
N ASP A 111 -8.11 -7.29 1.70
CA ASP A 111 -7.17 -8.37 1.92
C ASP A 111 -6.27 -8.56 0.69
N ILE A 112 -4.98 -8.86 0.94
CA ILE A 112 -4.03 -9.29 -0.09
C ILE A 112 -3.47 -10.65 0.32
N LEU A 113 -3.57 -11.61 -0.58
CA LEU A 113 -3.02 -12.94 -0.43
C LEU A 113 -1.81 -13.11 -1.35
N LEU A 114 -0.70 -13.60 -0.80
CA LEU A 114 0.58 -13.77 -1.49
C LEU A 114 1.03 -15.23 -1.42
N SER A 115 1.39 -15.84 -2.56
CA SER A 115 1.85 -17.23 -2.65
C SER A 115 3.38 -17.31 -2.76
N TYR A 116 4.01 -17.95 -1.77
CA TYR A 116 5.48 -17.98 -1.65
C TYR A 116 6.15 -18.66 -2.84
N GLU A 117 5.70 -19.85 -3.21
CA GLU A 117 6.34 -20.66 -4.24
C GLU A 117 6.19 -20.03 -5.62
N THR A 118 5.02 -19.49 -5.93
CA THR A 118 4.79 -18.80 -7.20
C THR A 118 5.65 -17.55 -7.30
N ILE A 119 5.71 -16.72 -6.27
CA ILE A 119 6.55 -15.51 -6.25
C ILE A 119 8.03 -15.86 -6.38
N THR A 120 8.48 -16.90 -5.67
CA THR A 120 9.88 -17.38 -5.76
C THR A 120 10.22 -17.85 -7.17
N ARG A 121 9.34 -18.63 -7.78
CA ARG A 121 9.52 -19.15 -9.14
C ARG A 121 9.58 -18.02 -10.17
N GLU A 122 8.62 -17.08 -10.10
CA GLU A 122 8.57 -15.94 -11.03
C GLU A 122 9.78 -15.03 -10.90
N ALA A 123 10.23 -14.72 -9.67
CA ALA A 123 11.45 -13.95 -9.47
C ALA A 123 12.66 -14.60 -10.13
N ALA A 124 12.82 -15.91 -9.95
CA ALA A 124 13.92 -16.66 -10.56
C ALA A 124 13.82 -16.69 -12.11
N GLU A 125 12.62 -16.95 -12.66
CA GLU A 125 12.38 -16.99 -14.10
C GLU A 125 12.61 -15.63 -14.78
N GLN A 126 12.29 -14.54 -14.09
CA GLN A 126 12.46 -13.17 -14.60
C GLN A 126 13.84 -12.57 -14.28
N GLY A 127 14.70 -13.31 -13.56
CA GLY A 127 16.00 -12.80 -13.14
C GLY A 127 15.92 -11.62 -12.17
N LYS A 128 14.83 -11.52 -11.40
CA LYS A 128 14.57 -10.46 -10.42
C LYS A 128 14.96 -10.92 -9.03
N ASP A 129 15.36 -9.97 -8.20
CA ASP A 129 15.47 -10.20 -6.76
C ASP A 129 14.09 -10.50 -6.16
N PHE A 130 14.03 -11.46 -5.22
CA PHE A 130 12.78 -11.88 -4.59
C PHE A 130 12.08 -10.72 -3.90
N GLU A 131 12.82 -9.90 -3.14
CA GLU A 131 12.26 -8.75 -2.43
C GLU A 131 11.69 -7.71 -3.40
N ALA A 132 12.42 -7.40 -4.46
CA ALA A 132 11.97 -6.46 -5.49
C ALA A 132 10.68 -6.94 -6.17
N HIS A 133 10.60 -8.23 -6.51
CA HIS A 133 9.39 -8.82 -7.08
C HIS A 133 8.23 -8.84 -6.09
N LEU A 134 8.48 -9.20 -4.83
CA LEU A 134 7.50 -9.21 -3.76
C LEU A 134 6.90 -7.82 -3.52
N VAL A 135 7.74 -6.78 -3.39
CA VAL A 135 7.27 -5.41 -3.17
C VAL A 135 6.51 -4.88 -4.38
N HIS A 136 6.91 -5.23 -5.60
CA HIS A 136 6.14 -4.91 -6.80
C HIS A 136 4.73 -5.51 -6.75
N LEU A 137 4.60 -6.81 -6.43
CA LEU A 137 3.29 -7.46 -6.32
C LEU A 137 2.45 -6.88 -5.18
N LEU A 138 3.08 -6.46 -4.08
CA LEU A 138 2.40 -5.77 -2.99
C LEU A 138 1.82 -4.43 -3.45
N VAL A 139 2.61 -3.59 -4.12
CA VAL A 139 2.15 -2.31 -4.69
C VAL A 139 1.02 -2.53 -5.68
N HIS A 140 1.14 -3.52 -6.56
CA HIS A 140 0.11 -3.94 -7.51
C HIS A 140 -1.22 -4.30 -6.80
N GLY A 141 -1.12 -5.13 -5.75
CA GLY A 141 -2.28 -5.50 -4.93
C GLY A 141 -2.94 -4.31 -4.24
N LEU A 142 -2.15 -3.38 -3.70
CA LEU A 142 -2.64 -2.15 -3.07
C LEU A 142 -3.38 -1.25 -4.06
N LEU A 143 -2.91 -1.15 -5.30
CA LEU A 143 -3.62 -0.41 -6.35
C LEU A 143 -4.97 -1.04 -6.67
N HIS A 144 -5.06 -2.36 -6.72
CA HIS A 144 -6.35 -3.04 -6.87
C HIS A 144 -7.31 -2.73 -5.70
N LEU A 145 -6.81 -2.66 -4.46
CA LEU A 145 -7.63 -2.27 -3.32
C LEU A 145 -8.14 -0.83 -3.43
N GLN A 146 -7.43 0.04 -4.13
CA GLN A 146 -7.88 1.41 -4.44
C GLN A 146 -8.88 1.49 -5.59
N GLY A 147 -9.12 0.39 -6.30
CA GLY A 147 -10.04 0.31 -7.42
C GLY A 147 -9.40 0.47 -8.80
N PHE A 148 -8.06 0.50 -8.89
CA PHE A 148 -7.38 0.41 -10.19
C PHE A 148 -7.55 -0.98 -10.78
N ASP A 149 -7.66 -1.03 -12.09
CA ASP A 149 -7.73 -2.27 -12.84
C ASP A 149 -6.87 -2.15 -14.11
N HIS A 150 -6.73 -3.25 -14.84
CA HIS A 150 -5.95 -3.35 -16.06
C HIS A 150 -6.66 -4.20 -17.13
N GLU A 151 -7.98 -4.02 -17.25
CA GLU A 151 -8.79 -4.76 -18.22
C GLU A 151 -8.52 -4.35 -19.67
N ASN A 152 -7.98 -3.14 -19.87
CA ASN A 152 -7.59 -2.62 -21.17
C ASN A 152 -6.22 -1.92 -21.11
N ASP A 153 -5.61 -1.66 -22.28
CA ASP A 153 -4.27 -1.09 -22.39
C ASP A 153 -4.14 0.29 -21.73
N ALA A 154 -5.19 1.11 -21.74
CA ALA A 154 -5.17 2.44 -21.14
C ALA A 154 -5.17 2.35 -19.61
N GLU A 155 -5.97 1.48 -19.03
CA GLU A 155 -6.00 1.22 -17.58
C GLU A 155 -4.69 0.58 -17.12
N ALA A 156 -4.16 -0.38 -17.87
CA ALA A 156 -2.87 -1.00 -17.60
C ALA A 156 -1.76 0.05 -17.56
N ALA A 157 -1.68 0.95 -18.53
CA ALA A 157 -0.67 2.00 -18.58
C ALA A 157 -0.75 2.96 -17.38
N ILE A 158 -1.96 3.30 -16.93
CA ILE A 158 -2.17 4.13 -15.74
C ILE A 158 -1.69 3.41 -14.48
N MET A 159 -2.08 2.15 -14.32
CA MET A 159 -1.70 1.34 -13.16
C MET A 159 -0.18 1.14 -13.10
N GLU A 160 0.46 0.77 -14.21
CA GLU A 160 1.92 0.62 -14.32
C GLU A 160 2.66 1.93 -13.99
N SER A 161 2.13 3.08 -14.41
CA SER A 161 2.69 4.38 -14.06
C SER A 161 2.70 4.64 -12.55
N HIS A 162 1.63 4.27 -11.85
CA HIS A 162 1.55 4.35 -10.40
C HIS A 162 2.52 3.38 -9.71
N GLU A 163 2.63 2.15 -10.21
CA GLU A 163 3.58 1.15 -9.70
C GLU A 163 5.02 1.65 -9.83
N ILE A 164 5.43 2.12 -11.00
CA ILE A 164 6.77 2.66 -11.26
C ILE A 164 7.08 3.82 -10.30
N SER A 165 6.14 4.74 -10.15
CA SER A 165 6.33 5.91 -9.27
C SER A 165 6.47 5.51 -7.80
N ALA A 166 5.61 4.61 -7.31
CA ALA A 166 5.65 4.14 -5.92
C ALA A 166 6.93 3.34 -5.65
N LEU A 167 7.29 2.41 -6.53
CA LEU A 167 8.52 1.62 -6.41
C LEU A 167 9.77 2.49 -6.42
N ALA A 168 9.83 3.51 -7.25
CA ALA A 168 10.94 4.46 -7.25
C ALA A 168 11.09 5.20 -5.90
N GLN A 169 9.98 5.61 -5.27
CA GLN A 169 9.98 6.22 -3.94
C GLN A 169 10.48 5.25 -2.86
N LEU A 170 10.23 3.95 -3.04
CA LEU A 170 10.68 2.89 -2.13
C LEU A 170 12.12 2.44 -2.40
N GLY A 171 12.77 2.97 -3.44
CA GLY A 171 14.15 2.63 -3.80
C GLY A 171 14.30 1.41 -4.73
N PHE A 172 13.20 0.95 -5.35
CA PHE A 172 13.22 -0.13 -6.31
C PHE A 172 13.28 0.36 -7.76
N ALA A 173 13.93 -0.43 -8.61
CA ALA A 173 14.00 -0.15 -10.05
C ALA A 173 12.62 -0.35 -10.72
N ASN A 174 12.45 0.26 -11.90
CA ASN A 174 11.27 0.04 -12.73
C ASN A 174 11.14 -1.44 -13.12
N PRO A 175 10.07 -2.14 -12.72
CA PRO A 175 9.91 -3.58 -12.93
C PRO A 175 9.65 -3.96 -14.39
N TYR A 176 9.29 -2.99 -15.22
CA TYR A 176 8.93 -3.16 -16.64
C TYR A 176 10.09 -2.86 -17.59
N ARG A 177 11.22 -2.34 -17.09
CA ARG A 177 12.42 -2.25 -17.90
C ARG A 177 12.96 -3.66 -18.09
N LEU A 178 12.90 -4.14 -19.33
CA LEU A 178 13.78 -5.19 -19.79
C LEU A 178 15.20 -4.62 -19.69
N ASP A 179 16.09 -5.35 -19.01
CA ASP A 179 17.50 -4.97 -18.95
C ASP A 179 18.03 -4.86 -20.39
N GLU A 180 18.16 -3.64 -20.89
CA GLU A 180 18.83 -3.33 -22.15
C GLU A 180 20.36 -3.55 -22.04
N GLU A 181 20.85 -4.19 -21.00
CA GLU A 181 22.27 -4.44 -20.74
C GLU A 181 22.68 -5.90 -20.91
N HIS A 182 22.17 -6.58 -21.94
CA HIS A 182 22.82 -7.79 -22.47
C HIS A 182 22.74 -7.81 -23.99
N ALA A 183 23.17 -6.75 -24.56
CA ALA A 183 23.54 -6.73 -25.98
C ALA A 183 25.05 -6.76 -26.11
#